data_1474e83b56c5fabbcdbc4e8b367b605a
#
_entry.id   1474e83b56c5fabbcdbc4e8b367b605a
#
_cell.length_a   1.000
_cell.length_b   1.000
_cell.length_c   1.000
_cell.angle_alpha   90.00
_cell.angle_beta   90.00
_cell.angle_gamma   90.00
#
_symmetry.space_group_name_H-M   'P 1'
#
loop_
_entity.id
_entity.type
_entity.pdbx_description
1 polymer ?
#
loop_
_entity_poly.entity_id
_entity_poly.type
_entity_poly.pdbx_seq_one_letter_code
_entity_poly.pdbx_strand_id
1 'polypeptide(L)'
;PTTIIQGVDNCFRFEIAFMPGDSVDEIQKEEVFRKYIDQWIGDNEVEFSRTAVYSFHAADAVKWQNENIFLLGDAAHQMPPFMGQGMNSGCRDAENILWKINGVLKGLYSPQILDTYQSERRPHVARITRGAIKMGGVINAKSKFKAFIRNALLRTQSYFRGKENIFPVLNGNRLGPGAHKMPKIKNVSIERYYFN
;
A
#
# COMPACT_ATOMS: atom_id res chain seq x y z
N PRO A 1 1.25 10.37 -15.97
CA PRO A 1 0.30 9.26 -15.83
C PRO A 1 -0.87 9.69 -14.96
N THR A 2 -2.08 9.26 -15.36
CA THR A 2 -3.33 9.58 -14.69
C THR A 2 -4.04 8.28 -14.31
N THR A 3 -4.55 8.19 -13.09
CA THR A 3 -5.42 7.10 -12.63
C THR A 3 -6.82 7.67 -12.45
N ILE A 4 -7.83 6.96 -12.94
CA ILE A 4 -9.24 7.36 -12.81
C ILE A 4 -9.93 6.26 -12.01
N ILE A 5 -10.58 6.65 -10.91
CA ILE A 5 -11.27 5.73 -10.01
C ILE A 5 -12.72 6.19 -9.89
N GLN A 6 -13.64 5.32 -10.28
CA GLN A 6 -15.06 5.56 -10.07
C GLN A 6 -15.41 5.33 -8.61
N GLY A 7 -16.06 6.29 -8.00
CA GLY A 7 -16.63 6.23 -6.67
C GLY A 7 -18.13 5.95 -6.69
N VAL A 8 -18.81 6.26 -5.60
CA VAL A 8 -20.27 6.21 -5.49
C VAL A 8 -20.91 7.49 -6.07
N ASP A 9 -22.19 7.46 -6.37
CA ASP A 9 -22.99 8.61 -6.78
C ASP A 9 -22.42 9.42 -7.96
N ASN A 10 -21.93 8.74 -8.99
CA ASN A 10 -21.31 9.34 -10.17
C ASN A 10 -20.06 10.19 -9.89
N CYS A 11 -19.46 10.04 -8.71
CA CYS A 11 -18.20 10.69 -8.39
C CYS A 11 -17.01 9.96 -9.03
N PHE A 12 -16.05 10.72 -9.52
CA PHE A 12 -14.80 10.20 -10.07
C PHE A 12 -13.62 10.86 -9.38
N ARG A 13 -12.60 10.07 -9.05
CA ARG A 13 -11.33 10.56 -8.53
C ARG A 13 -10.27 10.45 -9.61
N PHE A 14 -9.69 11.58 -9.96
CA PHE A 14 -8.55 11.68 -10.86
C PHE A 14 -7.27 11.86 -10.05
N GLU A 15 -6.33 10.97 -10.19
CA GLU A 15 -5.02 11.05 -9.57
C GLU A 15 -3.97 11.31 -10.65
N ILE A 16 -3.34 12.46 -10.61
CA ILE A 16 -2.36 12.90 -11.62
C ILE A 16 -0.99 12.97 -10.97
N ALA A 17 -0.02 12.27 -11.55
CA ALA A 17 1.34 12.32 -11.05
C ALA A 17 2.02 13.62 -11.48
N PHE A 18 2.70 14.27 -10.54
CA PHE A 18 3.56 15.42 -10.80
C PHE A 18 4.68 15.08 -11.77
N MET A 19 4.89 15.97 -12.73
CA MET A 19 5.98 15.87 -13.67
C MET A 19 7.09 16.89 -13.34
N PRO A 20 8.33 16.66 -13.74
CA PRO A 20 9.39 17.64 -13.57
C PRO A 20 9.01 18.98 -14.20
N GLY A 21 9.03 20.06 -13.42
CA GLY A 21 8.64 21.40 -13.83
C GLY A 21 7.24 21.83 -13.41
N ASP A 22 6.41 20.92 -12.87
CA ASP A 22 5.10 21.28 -12.35
C ASP A 22 5.24 22.08 -11.03
N SER A 23 4.45 23.13 -10.90
CA SER A 23 4.32 23.91 -9.65
C SER A 23 3.12 23.42 -8.86
N VAL A 24 3.32 23.20 -7.55
CA VAL A 24 2.24 22.77 -6.64
C VAL A 24 1.10 23.79 -6.62
N ASP A 25 1.44 25.07 -6.55
CA ASP A 25 0.45 26.15 -6.45
C ASP A 25 -0.35 26.33 -7.74
N GLU A 26 0.25 26.03 -8.88
CA GLU A 26 -0.43 26.11 -10.17
C GLU A 26 -1.35 24.92 -10.42
N ILE A 27 -0.89 23.71 -10.09
CA ILE A 27 -1.68 22.48 -10.32
C ILE A 27 -2.93 22.43 -9.46
N GLN A 28 -2.95 23.07 -8.30
CA GLN A 28 -4.15 23.16 -7.45
C GLN A 28 -5.26 24.04 -8.02
N LYS A 29 -4.96 24.90 -9.01
CA LYS A 29 -5.98 25.71 -9.65
C LYS A 29 -6.88 24.82 -10.50
N GLU A 30 -8.18 24.98 -10.33
CA GLU A 30 -9.20 24.20 -11.03
C GLU A 30 -9.04 24.24 -12.54
N GLU A 31 -8.77 25.43 -13.10
CA GLU A 31 -8.54 25.63 -14.53
C GLU A 31 -7.37 24.81 -15.08
N VAL A 32 -6.29 24.68 -14.30
CA VAL A 32 -5.11 23.89 -14.68
C VAL A 32 -5.43 22.41 -14.58
N PHE A 33 -6.07 21.99 -13.48
CA PHE A 33 -6.47 20.61 -13.30
C PHE A 33 -7.44 20.14 -14.38
N ARG A 34 -8.40 21.00 -14.76
CA ARG A 34 -9.37 20.72 -15.81
C ARG A 34 -8.69 20.39 -17.13
N LYS A 35 -7.66 21.10 -17.53
CA LYS A 35 -6.89 20.84 -18.77
C LYS A 35 -6.30 19.41 -18.81
N TYR A 36 -5.96 18.86 -17.64
CA TYR A 36 -5.45 17.48 -17.57
C TYR A 36 -6.52 16.42 -17.76
N ILE A 37 -7.78 16.71 -17.37
CA ILE A 37 -8.87 15.75 -17.40
C ILE A 37 -9.85 15.93 -18.55
N ASP A 38 -9.80 17.03 -19.29
CA ASP A 38 -10.68 17.35 -20.42
C ASP A 38 -10.78 16.23 -21.46
N GLN A 39 -9.71 15.51 -21.70
CA GLN A 39 -9.70 14.39 -22.64
C GLN A 39 -10.62 13.24 -22.25
N TRP A 40 -11.05 13.17 -20.99
CA TRP A 40 -11.97 12.12 -20.48
C TRP A 40 -13.35 12.65 -20.17
N ILE A 41 -13.46 13.92 -19.76
CA ILE A 41 -14.76 14.52 -19.40
C ILE A 41 -15.42 15.24 -20.58
N GLY A 42 -14.63 15.72 -21.57
CA GLY A 42 -15.14 16.48 -22.70
C GLY A 42 -15.90 17.73 -22.27
N ASP A 43 -17.02 17.99 -22.91
CA ASP A 43 -17.88 19.16 -22.66
C ASP A 43 -18.87 18.96 -21.49
N ASN A 44 -18.73 17.86 -20.72
CA ASN A 44 -19.60 17.64 -19.59
C ASN A 44 -19.35 18.67 -18.47
N GLU A 45 -20.42 19.13 -17.86
CA GLU A 45 -20.34 19.93 -16.64
C GLU A 45 -19.89 19.03 -15.49
N VAL A 46 -18.85 19.45 -14.78
CA VAL A 46 -18.31 18.77 -13.61
C VAL A 46 -18.17 19.73 -12.45
N GLU A 47 -18.51 19.25 -11.28
CA GLU A 47 -18.31 19.96 -10.02
C GLU A 47 -17.08 19.36 -9.33
N PHE A 48 -16.13 20.21 -8.92
CA PHE A 48 -14.96 19.80 -8.16
C PHE A 48 -15.26 19.82 -6.67
N SER A 49 -15.52 18.66 -6.09
CA SER A 49 -15.80 18.55 -4.66
C SER A 49 -14.53 18.74 -3.82
N ARG A 50 -13.36 18.34 -4.34
CA ARG A 50 -12.08 18.46 -3.64
C ARG A 50 -10.89 18.37 -4.59
N THR A 51 -9.95 19.30 -4.42
CA THR A 51 -8.62 19.24 -5.02
C THR A 51 -7.57 19.21 -3.91
N ALA A 52 -6.62 18.28 -3.96
CA ALA A 52 -5.56 18.18 -2.97
C ALA A 52 -4.29 17.59 -3.57
N VAL A 53 -3.16 18.07 -3.09
CA VAL A 53 -1.84 17.52 -3.41
C VAL A 53 -1.38 16.65 -2.26
N TYR A 54 -0.93 15.44 -2.58
CA TYR A 54 -0.41 14.49 -1.61
C TYR A 54 1.03 14.14 -1.92
N SER A 55 1.86 14.18 -0.88
CA SER A 55 3.20 13.60 -0.92
C SER A 55 3.20 12.27 -0.21
N PHE A 56 3.69 11.24 -0.86
CA PHE A 56 3.78 9.90 -0.29
C PHE A 56 5.20 9.61 0.15
N HIS A 57 5.32 9.03 1.33
CA HIS A 57 6.58 8.67 1.94
C HIS A 57 6.69 7.15 2.09
N ALA A 58 7.93 6.66 2.05
CA ALA A 58 8.27 5.33 2.52
C ALA A 58 9.11 5.52 3.77
N ALA A 59 8.49 5.44 4.92
CA ALA A 59 9.13 5.64 6.22
C ALA A 59 8.87 4.45 7.13
N ASP A 60 9.80 4.16 8.02
CA ASP A 60 9.72 3.06 8.97
C ASP A 60 10.34 3.53 10.29
N ALA A 61 9.57 3.49 11.37
CA ALA A 61 10.04 3.83 12.70
C ALA A 61 11.15 2.87 13.13
N VAL A 62 12.19 3.39 13.75
CA VAL A 62 13.32 2.59 14.24
C VAL A 62 12.84 1.59 15.31
N LYS A 63 12.01 2.08 16.22
CA LYS A 63 11.39 1.29 17.29
C LYS A 63 9.87 1.40 17.18
N TRP A 64 9.19 0.26 17.19
CA TRP A 64 7.73 0.16 17.17
C TRP A 64 7.14 -0.02 18.57
N GLN A 65 8.01 -0.25 19.55
CA GLN A 65 7.65 -0.41 20.95
C GLN A 65 8.64 0.37 21.83
N ASN A 66 8.08 1.05 22.82
CA ASN A 66 8.85 1.63 23.92
C ASN A 66 8.05 1.38 25.21
N GLU A 67 8.56 0.49 26.08
CA GLU A 67 7.86 0.03 27.27
C GLU A 67 6.44 -0.46 26.94
N ASN A 68 5.40 0.25 27.41
CA ASN A 68 4.00 -0.09 27.22
C ASN A 68 3.34 0.65 26.05
N ILE A 69 4.12 1.38 25.25
CA ILE A 69 3.64 2.14 24.09
C ILE A 69 4.01 1.38 22.83
N PHE A 70 3.01 1.16 21.95
CA PHE A 70 3.19 0.47 20.68
C PHE A 70 2.75 1.38 19.52
N LEU A 71 3.55 1.43 18.46
CA LEU A 71 3.21 2.09 17.20
C LEU A 71 2.63 1.05 16.23
N LEU A 72 1.53 1.39 15.55
CA LEU A 72 0.85 0.56 14.57
C LEU A 72 0.52 1.38 13.32
N GLY A 73 0.38 0.71 12.18
CA GLY A 73 -0.01 1.35 10.93
C GLY A 73 0.90 2.52 10.58
N ASP A 74 0.33 3.63 10.12
CA ASP A 74 1.08 4.80 9.64
C ASP A 74 1.96 5.45 10.70
N ALA A 75 1.67 5.25 12.00
CA ALA A 75 2.54 5.69 13.09
C ALA A 75 3.85 4.88 13.15
N ALA A 76 3.81 3.60 12.76
CA ALA A 76 4.97 2.74 12.73
C ALA A 76 5.66 2.74 11.35
N HIS A 77 4.89 2.81 10.28
CA HIS A 77 5.39 2.71 8.91
C HIS A 77 4.46 3.39 7.92
N GLN A 78 5.04 4.14 7.01
CA GLN A 78 4.34 4.74 5.89
C GLN A 78 4.79 4.07 4.59
N MET A 79 3.86 3.86 3.67
CA MET A 79 4.18 3.27 2.38
C MET A 79 3.42 3.97 1.25
N PRO A 80 4.00 4.02 0.03
CA PRO A 80 3.33 4.57 -1.13
C PRO A 80 2.03 3.80 -1.44
N PRO A 81 1.01 4.46 -2.02
CA PRO A 81 -0.34 3.90 -2.20
C PRO A 81 -0.43 2.84 -3.32
N PHE A 82 0.67 2.60 -4.04
CA PHE A 82 0.70 1.73 -5.22
C PHE A 82 0.42 0.28 -4.87
N MET A 83 -0.47 -0.19 -4.31
CA MET A 83 -0.95 -1.54 -4.02
C MET A 83 -2.08 -1.50 -3.00
N GLY A 84 -2.44 -0.33 -2.45
CA GLY A 84 -3.50 -0.19 -1.47
C GLY A 84 -3.26 -0.97 -0.17
N GLN A 85 -1.99 -1.19 0.24
CA GLN A 85 -1.67 -2.09 1.35
C GLN A 85 -1.42 -1.38 2.70
N GLY A 86 -1.45 -0.04 2.75
CA GLY A 86 -1.20 0.69 4.00
C GLY A 86 -2.19 0.32 5.10
N MET A 87 -3.46 0.54 4.86
CA MET A 87 -4.54 0.19 5.81
C MET A 87 -4.50 -1.30 6.19
N ASN A 88 -4.36 -2.18 5.20
CA ASN A 88 -4.29 -3.63 5.45
C ASN A 88 -3.09 -4.03 6.29
N SER A 89 -1.96 -3.33 6.17
CA SER A 89 -0.79 -3.56 7.02
C SER A 89 -1.06 -3.12 8.46
N GLY A 90 -1.70 -1.99 8.66
CA GLY A 90 -2.13 -1.52 9.99
C GLY A 90 -3.13 -2.47 10.66
N CYS A 91 -4.10 -3.01 9.91
CA CYS A 91 -5.03 -4.03 10.44
C CYS A 91 -4.26 -5.28 10.90
N ARG A 92 -3.29 -5.74 10.11
CA ARG A 92 -2.45 -6.90 10.49
C ARG A 92 -1.55 -6.60 11.68
N ASP A 93 -1.11 -5.36 11.87
CA ASP A 93 -0.37 -4.95 13.05
C ASP A 93 -1.26 -5.03 14.30
N ALA A 94 -2.46 -4.47 14.21
CA ALA A 94 -3.44 -4.53 15.30
C ALA A 94 -3.77 -5.98 15.64
N GLU A 95 -4.07 -6.81 14.64
CA GLU A 95 -4.33 -8.24 14.85
C GLU A 95 -3.16 -8.93 15.56
N ASN A 96 -1.92 -8.66 15.15
CA ASN A 96 -0.73 -9.28 15.72
C ASN A 96 -0.50 -8.89 17.18
N ILE A 97 -0.70 -7.62 17.56
CA ILE A 97 -0.38 -7.14 18.89
C ILE A 97 -1.54 -7.36 19.89
N LEU A 98 -2.79 -7.23 19.46
CA LEU A 98 -3.95 -7.25 20.37
C LEU A 98 -4.09 -8.56 21.12
N TRP A 99 -3.94 -9.71 20.47
CA TRP A 99 -4.04 -10.99 21.17
C TRP A 99 -2.89 -11.19 22.17
N LYS A 100 -1.71 -10.66 21.88
CA LYS A 100 -0.56 -10.71 22.79
C LYS A 100 -0.82 -9.88 24.03
N ILE A 101 -1.27 -8.62 23.85
CA ILE A 101 -1.66 -7.75 24.97
C ILE A 101 -2.75 -8.43 25.82
N ASN A 102 -3.82 -8.90 25.19
CA ASN A 102 -4.91 -9.57 25.90
C ASN A 102 -4.42 -10.81 26.69
N GLY A 103 -3.53 -11.60 26.10
CA GLY A 103 -2.95 -12.77 26.75
C GLY A 103 -2.06 -12.41 27.96
N VAL A 104 -1.28 -11.34 27.87
CA VAL A 104 -0.47 -10.84 28.98
C VAL A 104 -1.35 -10.29 30.09
N LEU A 105 -2.38 -9.49 29.77
CA LEU A 105 -3.30 -8.93 30.76
C LEU A 105 -4.11 -10.02 31.50
N LYS A 106 -4.37 -11.15 30.86
CA LYS A 106 -5.03 -12.30 31.46
C LYS A 106 -4.06 -13.26 32.16
N GLY A 107 -2.78 -12.96 32.22
CA GLY A 107 -1.75 -13.83 32.80
C GLY A 107 -1.53 -15.15 32.03
N LEU A 108 -1.98 -15.23 30.75
CA LEU A 108 -1.82 -16.42 29.93
C LEU A 108 -0.42 -16.48 29.28
N TYR A 109 0.19 -15.32 29.05
CA TYR A 109 1.51 -15.21 28.44
C TYR A 109 2.43 -14.31 29.24
N SER A 110 3.73 -14.58 29.14
CA SER A 110 4.76 -13.70 29.69
C SER A 110 4.82 -12.38 28.90
N PRO A 111 5.05 -11.23 29.54
CA PRO A 111 5.20 -9.94 28.88
C PRO A 111 6.21 -9.92 27.72
N GLN A 112 7.22 -10.78 27.75
CA GLN A 112 8.23 -10.91 26.70
C GLN A 112 7.63 -11.29 25.31
N ILE A 113 6.40 -11.80 25.26
CA ILE A 113 5.72 -12.06 23.98
C ILE A 113 5.48 -10.77 23.20
N LEU A 114 5.34 -9.63 23.87
CA LEU A 114 5.14 -8.33 23.25
C LEU A 114 6.37 -7.89 22.44
N ASP A 115 7.56 -8.30 22.86
CA ASP A 115 8.81 -7.97 22.16
C ASP A 115 8.90 -8.62 20.78
N THR A 116 8.08 -9.64 20.51
CA THR A 116 8.02 -10.30 19.22
C THR A 116 7.24 -9.49 18.17
N TYR A 117 6.46 -8.49 18.57
CA TYR A 117 5.62 -7.71 17.66
C TYR A 117 6.42 -7.10 16.50
N GLN A 118 7.43 -6.29 16.79
CA GLN A 118 8.24 -5.64 15.76
C GLN A 118 9.00 -6.68 14.92
N SER A 119 9.55 -7.71 15.52
CA SER A 119 10.34 -8.72 14.80
C SER A 119 9.49 -9.56 13.84
N GLU A 120 8.22 -9.75 14.13
CA GLU A 120 7.29 -10.46 13.26
C GLU A 120 6.76 -9.54 12.14
N ARG A 121 6.36 -8.31 12.49
CA ARG A 121 5.63 -7.44 11.58
C ARG A 121 6.54 -6.66 10.63
N ARG A 122 7.63 -6.10 11.13
CA ARG A 122 8.52 -5.22 10.35
C ARG A 122 9.07 -5.85 9.07
N PRO A 123 9.55 -7.11 9.06
CA PRO A 123 10.02 -7.74 7.82
C PRO A 123 8.93 -7.92 6.77
N HIS A 124 7.69 -8.16 7.20
CA HIS A 124 6.53 -8.27 6.33
C HIS A 124 6.19 -6.92 5.71
N VAL A 125 6.07 -5.88 6.53
CA VAL A 125 5.82 -4.50 6.11
C VAL A 125 6.89 -4.01 5.14
N ALA A 126 8.18 -4.20 5.47
CA ALA A 126 9.29 -3.82 4.60
C ALA A 126 9.24 -4.49 3.22
N ARG A 127 8.74 -5.72 3.13
CA ARG A 127 8.55 -6.43 1.85
C ARG A 127 7.43 -5.77 1.04
N ILE A 128 6.31 -5.48 1.67
CA ILE A 128 5.17 -4.80 1.02
C ILE A 128 5.58 -3.42 0.54
N THR A 129 6.24 -2.63 1.37
CA THR A 129 6.72 -1.28 1.03
C THR A 129 7.66 -1.31 -0.17
N ARG A 130 8.63 -2.25 -0.20
CA ARG A 130 9.48 -2.43 -1.38
C ARG A 130 8.70 -2.82 -2.63
N GLY A 131 7.67 -3.65 -2.49
CA GLY A 131 6.75 -3.98 -3.59
C GLY A 131 6.00 -2.76 -4.11
N ALA A 132 5.46 -1.95 -3.20
CA ALA A 132 4.76 -0.71 -3.55
C ALA A 132 5.68 0.29 -4.27
N ILE A 133 6.92 0.49 -3.78
CA ILE A 133 7.92 1.34 -4.43
C ILE A 133 8.21 0.85 -5.86
N LYS A 134 8.44 -0.45 -6.04
CA LYS A 134 8.69 -1.04 -7.38
C LYS A 134 7.50 -0.83 -8.30
N MET A 135 6.28 -1.07 -7.81
CA MET A 135 5.06 -0.85 -8.57
C MET A 135 4.91 0.61 -8.98
N GLY A 136 5.15 1.54 -8.05
CA GLY A 136 5.15 2.97 -8.33
C GLY A 136 6.15 3.36 -9.41
N GLY A 137 7.34 2.77 -9.41
CA GLY A 137 8.34 2.96 -10.46
C GLY A 137 7.89 2.45 -11.84
N VAL A 138 7.13 1.36 -11.87
CA VAL A 138 6.54 0.83 -13.10
C VAL A 138 5.40 1.74 -13.61
N ILE A 139 4.50 2.15 -12.72
CA ILE A 139 3.34 2.98 -13.07
C ILE A 139 3.80 4.39 -13.50
N ASN A 140 4.66 5.02 -12.71
CA ASN A 140 5.09 6.41 -12.87
C ASN A 140 6.35 6.54 -13.73
N ALA A 141 6.42 5.86 -14.87
CA ALA A 141 7.54 6.04 -15.81
C ALA A 141 7.57 7.47 -16.34
N LYS A 142 8.49 8.30 -15.81
CA LYS A 142 8.62 9.74 -16.14
C LYS A 142 9.26 10.03 -17.51
N SER A 143 9.79 9.04 -18.20
CA SER A 143 10.46 9.17 -19.51
C SER A 143 9.71 8.34 -20.57
N LYS A 144 9.49 8.94 -21.75
CA LYS A 144 8.87 8.23 -22.89
C LYS A 144 9.63 6.95 -23.26
N PHE A 145 10.96 6.99 -23.20
CA PHE A 145 11.80 5.84 -23.48
C PHE A 145 11.62 4.72 -22.43
N LYS A 146 11.64 5.07 -21.12
CA LYS A 146 11.37 4.11 -20.04
C LYS A 146 9.94 3.52 -20.15
N ALA A 147 8.97 4.36 -20.51
CA ALA A 147 7.59 3.89 -20.73
C ALA A 147 7.50 2.93 -21.92
N PHE A 148 8.21 3.19 -23.01
CA PHE A 148 8.29 2.30 -24.17
C PHE A 148 8.87 0.93 -23.80
N ILE A 149 10.03 0.90 -23.13
CA ILE A 149 10.65 -0.35 -22.67
C ILE A 149 9.71 -1.11 -21.73
N ARG A 150 9.14 -0.42 -20.74
CA ARG A 150 8.14 -1.02 -19.83
C ARG A 150 7.00 -1.67 -20.60
N ASN A 151 6.41 -0.94 -21.55
CA ASN A 151 5.27 -1.43 -22.32
C ASN A 151 5.64 -2.65 -23.17
N ALA A 152 6.83 -2.65 -23.76
CA ALA A 152 7.35 -3.79 -24.51
C ALA A 152 7.51 -5.02 -23.59
N LEU A 153 8.13 -4.83 -22.42
CA LEU A 153 8.30 -5.91 -21.43
C LEU A 153 6.97 -6.45 -20.92
N LEU A 154 5.99 -5.59 -20.61
CA LEU A 154 4.67 -6.02 -20.16
C LEU A 154 3.91 -6.79 -21.26
N ARG A 155 4.03 -6.36 -22.51
CA ARG A 155 3.43 -7.08 -23.65
C ARG A 155 4.04 -8.46 -23.85
N THR A 156 5.36 -8.58 -23.81
CA THR A 156 6.04 -9.87 -23.93
C THR A 156 5.70 -10.78 -22.75
N GLN A 157 5.68 -10.25 -21.54
CA GLN A 157 5.32 -11.01 -20.34
C GLN A 157 3.87 -11.49 -20.39
N SER A 158 2.92 -10.66 -20.85
CA SER A 158 1.51 -11.05 -21.01
C SER A 158 1.31 -12.13 -22.06
N TYR A 159 2.13 -12.12 -23.11
CA TYR A 159 2.11 -13.15 -24.16
C TYR A 159 2.56 -14.52 -23.64
N PHE A 160 3.66 -14.56 -22.87
CA PHE A 160 4.25 -15.82 -22.39
C PHE A 160 3.61 -16.37 -21.10
N ARG A 161 3.08 -15.53 -20.21
CA ARG A 161 2.57 -15.93 -18.89
C ARG A 161 1.06 -15.83 -18.71
N GLY A 162 0.33 -15.35 -19.74
CA GLY A 162 -1.08 -15.02 -19.61
C GLY A 162 -1.33 -13.72 -18.84
N LYS A 163 -2.51 -13.15 -19.02
CA LYS A 163 -2.87 -11.83 -18.41
C LYS A 163 -2.92 -11.86 -16.88
N GLU A 164 -3.17 -13.01 -16.29
CA GLU A 164 -3.35 -13.18 -14.84
C GLU A 164 -2.04 -13.16 -14.05
N ASN A 165 -0.89 -13.35 -14.69
CA ASN A 165 0.42 -13.48 -14.05
C ASN A 165 1.38 -12.32 -14.35
N ILE A 166 0.87 -11.17 -14.81
CA ILE A 166 1.70 -10.01 -15.16
C ILE A 166 2.37 -9.42 -13.92
N PHE A 167 1.66 -9.43 -12.79
CA PHE A 167 2.21 -9.04 -11.50
C PHE A 167 2.20 -10.27 -10.60
N PRO A 168 3.37 -10.83 -10.25
CA PRO A 168 3.43 -11.82 -9.18
C PRO A 168 2.99 -11.12 -7.90
N VAL A 169 1.69 -11.17 -7.66
CA VAL A 169 1.09 -10.68 -6.43
C VAL A 169 1.78 -11.42 -5.30
N LEU A 170 2.58 -10.69 -4.54
CA LEU A 170 2.98 -10.93 -3.17
C LEU A 170 2.82 -12.39 -2.68
N ASN A 171 3.34 -13.34 -3.44
CA ASN A 171 3.45 -14.71 -2.99
C ASN A 171 4.46 -14.74 -1.83
N GLY A 172 3.96 -14.85 -0.63
CA GLY A 172 4.75 -15.01 0.56
C GLY A 172 4.50 -13.97 1.64
N ASN A 173 3.29 -13.93 2.16
CA ASN A 173 2.98 -13.28 3.44
C ASN A 173 3.60 -14.08 4.59
N ARG A 174 4.94 -14.07 4.69
CA ARG A 174 5.63 -14.69 5.81
C ARG A 174 5.88 -13.64 6.87
N LEU A 175 5.45 -13.92 8.09
CA LEU A 175 5.85 -13.18 9.27
C LEU A 175 7.37 -13.31 9.51
N GLY A 176 7.95 -12.33 10.17
CA GLY A 176 9.31 -12.41 10.68
C GLY A 176 9.43 -13.46 11.79
N PRO A 177 10.64 -13.68 12.33
CA PRO A 177 10.84 -14.58 13.45
C PRO A 177 10.11 -14.04 14.70
N GLY A 178 9.40 -14.92 15.38
CA GLY A 178 8.63 -14.56 16.56
C GLY A 178 7.81 -15.72 17.12
N ALA A 179 6.66 -15.44 17.71
CA ALA A 179 5.81 -16.43 18.38
C ALA A 179 5.34 -17.57 17.45
N HIS A 180 5.26 -17.34 16.13
CA HIS A 180 4.88 -18.36 15.15
C HIS A 180 5.91 -19.51 14.98
N LYS A 181 7.09 -19.38 15.56
CA LYS A 181 8.08 -20.48 15.61
C LYS A 181 7.82 -21.48 16.72
N MET A 182 6.81 -21.24 17.55
CA MET A 182 6.37 -22.26 18.50
C MET A 182 5.91 -23.52 17.75
N PRO A 183 6.01 -24.73 18.37
CA PRO A 183 5.83 -26.00 17.66
C PRO A 183 4.49 -25.99 16.92
N LYS A 184 4.56 -26.40 15.65
CA LYS A 184 3.40 -26.44 14.74
C LYS A 184 2.27 -27.22 15.40
N ILE A 185 1.19 -26.56 15.75
CA ILE A 185 -0.08 -27.21 15.88
C ILE A 185 -0.44 -27.68 14.47
N LYS A 186 -0.36 -29.00 14.24
CA LYS A 186 -0.75 -29.60 12.97
C LYS A 186 -2.23 -29.31 12.78
N ASN A 187 -2.59 -28.78 11.60
CA ASN A 187 -3.94 -28.50 11.11
C ASN A 187 -4.60 -27.23 11.67
N VAL A 188 -4.06 -26.07 11.33
CA VAL A 188 -4.87 -24.85 11.22
C VAL A 188 -5.00 -24.52 9.74
N SER A 189 -6.12 -24.86 9.15
CA SER A 189 -6.56 -24.32 7.86
C SER A 189 -6.94 -22.85 8.10
N ILE A 190 -6.17 -21.93 7.51
CA ILE A 190 -6.54 -20.51 7.49
C ILE A 190 -7.60 -20.36 6.40
N GLU A 191 -8.87 -20.30 6.78
CA GLU A 191 -9.92 -19.90 5.86
C GLU A 191 -9.71 -18.42 5.48
N ARG A 192 -9.64 -18.17 4.18
CA ARG A 192 -9.57 -16.83 3.64
C ARG A 192 -10.97 -16.25 3.60
N TYR A 193 -11.26 -15.30 4.48
CA TYR A 193 -12.47 -14.51 4.33
C TYR A 193 -12.25 -13.42 3.27
N TYR A 194 -13.02 -13.50 2.20
CA TYR A 194 -13.18 -12.41 1.24
C TYR A 194 -14.36 -11.58 1.73
N PHE A 195 -14.15 -10.30 1.98
CA PHE A 195 -15.24 -9.34 2.12
C PHE A 195 -15.58 -8.84 0.72
N ASN A 196 -16.83 -9.05 0.31
CA ASN A 196 -17.39 -8.42 -0.87
C ASN A 196 -17.69 -6.94 -0.60
#